data_cdc7c96fc3664d483706ca6a3949ab99
#
_entry.id   cdc7c96fc3664d483706ca6a3949ab99
#
_cell.length_a   1.000
_cell.length_b   1.000
_cell.length_c   1.000
_cell.angle_alpha   90.00
_cell.angle_beta   90.00
_cell.angle_gamma   90.00
#
_symmetry.space_group_name_H-M   'P 1'
#
loop_
_entity.id
_entity.type
_entity.pdbx_description
1 polymer ?
#
loop_
_entity_poly.entity_id
_entity_poly.type
_entity_poly.pdbx_seq_one_letter_code
_entity_poly.pdbx_strand_id
1 'polypeptide(L)'
;MAQTSAERGLAVYEAHCSSCHSPDANGDGPAHRGVVGRRAGALKDFDYSPALRNSKILWTRATLKAWLTNPEALIPGQGMDYQLDDAGDREDVVAYLATLKRPRAR
;
A
#
# COMPACT_ATOMS: atom_id res chain seq x y z
N MET A 1 -11.96 23.42 -10.53
CA MET A 1 -10.85 23.38 -9.55
C MET A 1 -10.04 22.11 -9.75
N ALA A 2 -8.73 22.22 -9.60
CA ALA A 2 -7.85 21.06 -9.76
C ALA A 2 -8.02 20.08 -8.61
N GLN A 3 -7.95 18.79 -8.89
CA GLN A 3 -7.95 17.78 -7.86
C GLN A 3 -6.63 17.79 -7.10
N THR A 4 -6.69 17.44 -5.82
CA THR A 4 -5.48 17.19 -5.03
C THR A 4 -4.86 15.85 -5.43
N SER A 5 -3.60 15.64 -5.03
CA SER A 5 -2.92 14.35 -5.24
C SER A 5 -3.70 13.20 -4.61
N ALA A 6 -4.23 13.39 -3.40
CA ALA A 6 -4.99 12.34 -2.72
C ALA A 6 -6.30 12.02 -3.45
N GLU A 7 -6.97 13.04 -3.99
CA GLU A 7 -8.19 12.80 -4.78
C GLU A 7 -7.90 12.02 -6.06
N ARG A 8 -6.84 12.39 -6.77
CA ARG A 8 -6.39 11.61 -7.94
C ARG A 8 -5.99 10.20 -7.51
N GLY A 9 -5.32 10.08 -6.37
CA GLY A 9 -4.88 8.79 -5.82
C GLY A 9 -6.03 7.86 -5.48
N LEU A 10 -7.15 8.39 -5.03
CA LEU A 10 -8.35 7.58 -4.80
C LEU A 10 -8.80 6.93 -6.12
N ALA A 11 -8.82 7.68 -7.21
CA ALA A 11 -9.20 7.13 -8.51
C ALA A 11 -8.21 6.05 -8.98
N VAL A 12 -6.90 6.26 -8.77
CA VAL A 12 -5.88 5.25 -9.07
C VAL A 12 -6.10 4.00 -8.22
N TYR A 13 -6.37 4.19 -6.94
CA TYR A 13 -6.62 3.07 -6.01
C TYR A 13 -7.82 2.24 -6.47
N GLU A 14 -8.91 2.89 -6.80
CA GLU A 14 -10.12 2.19 -7.27
C GLU A 14 -9.87 1.44 -8.58
N ALA A 15 -9.06 2.01 -9.47
CA ALA A 15 -8.80 1.39 -10.77
C ALA A 15 -7.79 0.24 -10.69
N HIS A 16 -6.79 0.33 -9.81
CA HIS A 16 -5.64 -0.59 -9.83
C HIS A 16 -5.46 -1.44 -8.58
N CYS A 17 -6.06 -1.10 -7.47
CA CYS A 17 -5.80 -1.75 -6.18
C CYS A 17 -7.03 -2.44 -5.60
N SER A 18 -8.22 -1.95 -5.90
CA SER A 18 -9.44 -2.35 -5.18
C SER A 18 -9.91 -3.76 -5.48
N SER A 19 -9.40 -4.40 -6.54
CA SER A 19 -9.74 -5.81 -6.78
C SER A 19 -9.09 -6.75 -5.75
N CYS A 20 -8.00 -6.33 -5.12
CA CYS A 20 -7.26 -7.16 -4.16
C CYS A 20 -7.20 -6.55 -2.78
N HIS A 21 -7.34 -5.24 -2.67
CA HIS A 21 -7.18 -4.49 -1.42
C HIS A 21 -8.38 -3.62 -1.13
N SER A 22 -8.56 -3.31 0.15
CA SER A 22 -9.47 -2.24 0.55
C SER A 22 -8.92 -1.54 1.80
N PRO A 23 -9.44 -0.36 2.15
CA PRO A 23 -8.94 0.32 3.35
C PRO A 23 -9.15 -0.45 4.65
N ASP A 24 -10.30 -1.09 4.81
CA ASP A 24 -10.72 -1.61 6.12
C ASP A 24 -10.88 -3.12 6.19
N ALA A 25 -10.66 -3.84 5.10
CA ALA A 25 -10.82 -5.28 5.08
C ALA A 25 -9.67 -5.94 4.32
N ASN A 26 -9.25 -7.10 4.79
CA ASN A 26 -8.31 -7.95 4.07
C ASN A 26 -9.03 -8.63 2.91
N GLY A 27 -8.36 -8.73 1.78
CA GLY A 27 -8.80 -9.49 0.62
C GLY A 27 -7.64 -10.35 0.16
N ASP A 28 -7.34 -10.32 -1.13
CA ASP A 28 -6.13 -10.98 -1.63
C ASP A 28 -4.87 -10.33 -1.07
N GLY A 29 -4.94 -9.02 -0.77
CA GLY A 29 -3.91 -8.29 -0.07
C GLY A 29 -4.41 -7.76 1.27
N PRO A 30 -3.50 -7.27 2.12
CA PRO A 30 -3.88 -6.76 3.44
C PRO A 30 -4.62 -5.42 3.36
N ALA A 31 -5.41 -5.12 4.39
CA ALA A 31 -6.10 -3.85 4.52
C ALA A 31 -5.08 -2.70 4.61
N HIS A 32 -5.42 -1.55 4.04
CA HIS A 32 -4.48 -0.43 3.89
C HIS A 32 -4.63 0.68 4.93
N ARG A 33 -5.71 0.71 5.72
CA ARG A 33 -5.83 1.78 6.72
C ARG A 33 -4.67 1.71 7.71
N GLY A 34 -3.95 2.83 7.82
CA GLY A 34 -2.76 2.92 8.67
C GLY A 34 -1.50 2.32 8.06
N VAL A 35 -1.49 2.05 6.74
CA VAL A 35 -0.32 1.44 6.10
C VAL A 35 0.91 2.33 6.18
N VAL A 36 0.76 3.64 6.01
CA VAL A 36 1.88 4.57 6.18
C VAL A 36 2.23 4.62 7.67
N GLY A 37 3.45 4.23 8.00
CA GLY A 37 3.94 4.12 9.37
C GLY A 37 3.85 2.71 9.94
N ARG A 38 3.34 1.75 9.17
CA ARG A 38 3.24 0.34 9.58
C ARG A 38 4.43 -0.44 9.04
N ARG A 39 4.95 -1.38 9.84
CA ARG A 39 5.99 -2.29 9.36
C ARG A 39 5.38 -3.29 8.38
N ALA A 40 6.11 -3.63 7.32
CA ALA A 40 5.67 -4.66 6.38
C ALA A 40 5.41 -5.97 7.12
N GLY A 41 4.35 -6.66 6.74
CA GLY A 41 3.98 -7.93 7.35
C GLY A 41 3.43 -7.84 8.76
N ALA A 42 3.00 -6.67 9.22
CA ALA A 42 2.68 -6.46 10.64
C ALA A 42 1.27 -6.85 11.05
N LEU A 43 0.31 -6.93 10.13
CA LEU A 43 -1.07 -7.29 10.51
C LEU A 43 -1.13 -8.75 10.94
N LYS A 44 -1.76 -8.98 12.11
CA LYS A 44 -1.85 -10.32 12.67
C LYS A 44 -2.93 -11.17 12.02
N ASP A 45 -3.88 -10.53 11.37
CA ASP A 45 -5.05 -11.17 10.76
C ASP A 45 -4.91 -11.37 9.26
N PHE A 46 -3.72 -11.18 8.70
CA PHE A 46 -3.45 -11.41 7.30
C PHE A 46 -2.32 -12.44 7.13
N ASP A 47 -2.51 -13.36 6.18
CA ASP A 47 -1.53 -14.41 5.90
C ASP A 47 -0.52 -13.93 4.86
N TYR A 48 0.55 -13.29 5.31
CA TYR A 48 1.61 -12.79 4.44
C TYR A 48 2.49 -13.91 3.90
N SER A 49 3.14 -13.66 2.75
CA SER A 49 4.26 -14.49 2.34
C SER A 49 5.35 -14.46 3.41
N PRO A 50 6.21 -15.50 3.51
CA PRO A 50 7.32 -15.47 4.46
C PRO A 50 8.23 -14.26 4.27
N ALA A 51 8.46 -13.84 3.02
CA ALA A 51 9.29 -12.67 2.74
C ALA A 51 8.71 -11.39 3.37
N LEU A 52 7.40 -11.18 3.26
CA LEU A 52 6.73 -10.03 3.87
C LEU A 52 6.73 -10.14 5.39
N ARG A 53 6.42 -11.32 5.92
CA ARG A 53 6.37 -11.56 7.36
C ARG A 53 7.72 -11.27 8.02
N ASN A 54 8.80 -11.61 7.35
CA ASN A 54 10.16 -11.46 7.88
C ASN A 54 10.81 -10.14 7.52
N SER A 55 10.14 -9.30 6.72
CA SER A 55 10.69 -8.01 6.32
C SER A 55 10.74 -7.04 7.49
N LYS A 56 11.79 -6.23 7.53
CA LYS A 56 11.94 -5.18 8.54
C LYS A 56 11.65 -3.79 7.97
N ILE A 57 11.14 -3.74 6.74
CA ILE A 57 10.84 -2.47 6.07
C ILE A 57 9.68 -1.78 6.78
N LEU A 58 9.84 -0.49 7.03
CA LEU A 58 8.76 0.38 7.48
C LEU A 58 8.11 1.00 6.26
N TRP A 59 6.79 0.94 6.19
CA TRP A 59 6.06 1.58 5.09
C TRP A 59 6.05 3.09 5.30
N THR A 60 6.80 3.79 4.47
CA THR A 60 6.81 5.25 4.34
C THR A 60 6.32 5.59 2.94
N ARG A 61 6.13 6.88 2.64
CA ARG A 61 5.81 7.26 1.27
C ARG A 61 6.88 6.78 0.30
N ALA A 62 8.15 6.88 0.67
CA ALA A 62 9.26 6.46 -0.19
C ALA A 62 9.27 4.95 -0.42
N THR A 63 9.10 4.15 0.65
CA THR A 63 9.12 2.69 0.50
C THR A 63 7.88 2.17 -0.20
N LEU A 64 6.72 2.81 -0.01
CA LEU A 64 5.52 2.44 -0.77
C LEU A 64 5.69 2.73 -2.26
N LYS A 65 6.32 3.85 -2.63
CA LYS A 65 6.61 4.13 -4.05
C LYS A 65 7.58 3.12 -4.63
N ALA A 66 8.62 2.74 -3.90
CA ALA A 66 9.55 1.70 -4.32
C ALA A 66 8.86 0.35 -4.50
N TRP A 67 7.98 0.00 -3.57
CA TRP A 67 7.18 -1.22 -3.63
C TRP A 67 6.32 -1.25 -4.89
N LEU A 68 5.62 -0.17 -5.19
CA LEU A 68 4.74 -0.09 -6.35
C LEU A 68 5.53 -0.05 -7.67
N THR A 69 6.77 0.41 -7.63
CA THR A 69 7.64 0.40 -8.81
C THR A 69 8.06 -1.01 -9.16
N ASN A 70 8.48 -1.79 -8.16
CA ASN A 70 8.87 -3.19 -8.37
C ASN A 70 8.87 -3.90 -7.02
N PRO A 71 7.77 -4.58 -6.66
CA PRO A 71 7.69 -5.26 -5.37
C PRO A 71 8.79 -6.27 -5.15
N GLU A 72 9.13 -7.06 -6.18
CA GLU A 72 10.13 -8.10 -6.06
C GLU A 72 11.54 -7.55 -5.82
N ALA A 73 11.84 -6.37 -6.38
CA ALA A 73 13.12 -5.73 -6.15
C ALA A 73 13.26 -5.25 -4.70
N LEU A 74 12.15 -4.78 -4.10
CA LEU A 74 12.19 -4.29 -2.72
C LEU A 74 12.19 -5.42 -1.70
N ILE A 75 11.33 -6.42 -1.88
CA ILE A 75 11.18 -7.56 -0.97
C ILE A 75 11.15 -8.84 -1.81
N PRO A 76 12.30 -9.42 -2.14
CA PRO A 76 12.33 -10.64 -2.93
C PRO A 76 11.54 -11.77 -2.27
N GLY A 77 10.75 -12.48 -3.06
CA GLY A 77 9.87 -13.55 -2.57
C GLY A 77 8.51 -13.09 -2.10
N GLN A 78 8.18 -11.82 -2.30
CA GLN A 78 6.88 -11.28 -1.94
C GLN A 78 5.76 -11.88 -2.81
N GLY A 79 4.50 -11.73 -2.36
CA GLY A 79 3.36 -12.35 -3.04
C GLY A 79 2.52 -11.45 -3.93
N MET A 80 2.80 -10.14 -3.97
CA MET A 80 2.02 -9.21 -4.79
C MET A 80 2.66 -9.07 -6.18
N ASP A 81 2.10 -9.77 -7.15
CA ASP A 81 2.64 -9.78 -8.51
C ASP A 81 2.03 -8.64 -9.33
N TYR A 82 2.32 -7.40 -8.94
CA TYR A 82 1.77 -6.22 -9.59
C TYR A 82 2.73 -5.04 -9.50
N GLN A 83 2.87 -4.30 -10.60
CA GLN A 83 3.65 -3.07 -10.66
C GLN A 83 2.75 -1.95 -11.18
N LEU A 84 2.84 -0.78 -10.56
CA LEU A 84 2.15 0.42 -11.02
C LEU A 84 3.17 1.25 -11.79
N ASP A 85 3.07 1.23 -13.12
CA ASP A 85 4.15 1.70 -13.98
C ASP A 85 4.27 3.22 -14.07
N ASP A 86 3.17 3.95 -13.92
CA ASP A 86 3.18 5.40 -14.07
C ASP A 86 3.64 6.09 -12.78
N ALA A 87 4.71 6.88 -12.87
CA ALA A 87 5.27 7.57 -11.71
C ALA A 87 4.29 8.55 -11.06
N GLY A 88 3.49 9.25 -11.87
CA GLY A 88 2.46 10.16 -11.37
C GLY A 88 1.38 9.41 -10.58
N ASP A 89 0.96 8.25 -11.08
CA ASP A 89 -0.01 7.41 -10.39
C ASP A 89 0.55 6.89 -9.06
N ARG A 90 1.83 6.51 -9.02
CA ARG A 90 2.47 6.08 -7.77
C ARG A 90 2.46 7.20 -6.74
N GLU A 91 2.82 8.40 -7.17
CA GLU A 91 2.84 9.57 -6.29
C GLU A 91 1.43 9.85 -5.73
N ASP A 92 0.44 9.82 -6.59
CA ASP A 92 -0.94 10.14 -6.21
C ASP A 92 -1.55 9.05 -5.31
N VAL A 93 -1.36 7.77 -5.62
CA VAL A 93 -1.93 6.70 -4.80
C VAL A 93 -1.28 6.65 -3.42
N VAL A 94 0.01 6.96 -3.32
CA VAL A 94 0.69 7.02 -2.03
C VAL A 94 0.15 8.21 -1.21
N ALA A 95 -0.13 9.34 -1.85
CA ALA A 95 -0.79 10.46 -1.17
C ALA A 95 -2.16 10.06 -0.63
N TYR A 96 -2.93 9.31 -1.40
CA TYR A 96 -4.21 8.79 -0.94
C TYR A 96 -4.03 7.83 0.25
N LEU A 97 -3.12 6.87 0.15
CA LEU A 97 -2.86 5.92 1.24
C LEU A 97 -2.48 6.64 2.54
N ALA A 98 -1.74 7.74 2.44
CA ALA A 98 -1.36 8.53 3.61
C ALA A 98 -2.56 9.17 4.31
N THR A 99 -3.70 9.33 3.62
CA THR A 99 -4.92 9.83 4.25
C THR A 99 -5.66 8.77 5.07
N LEU A 100 -5.33 7.49 4.89
CA LEU A 100 -5.98 6.38 5.58
C LEU A 100 -5.36 6.21 6.96
N LYS A 101 -5.72 7.09 7.89
CA LYS A 101 -5.18 7.08 9.24
C LYS A 101 -5.86 6.02 10.10
N ARG A 102 -5.11 5.44 11.03
CA ARG A 102 -5.71 4.56 12.03
C ARG A 102 -6.60 5.38 12.96
N PRO A 103 -7.72 4.80 13.43
CA PRO A 103 -8.52 5.47 14.45
C PRO A 103 -7.67 5.77 15.68
N ARG A 104 -7.98 6.87 16.37
CA ARG A 104 -7.31 7.19 17.62
C ARG A 104 -7.60 6.10 18.66
N ALA A 105 -6.57 5.74 19.43
CA ALA A 105 -6.74 4.93 20.60
C ALA A 105 -7.54 5.73 21.65
N ARG A 106 -8.40 5.03 22.38
CA ARG A 106 -9.18 5.64 23.45
C ARG A 106 -8.66 5.25 24.81
#